data_22bbe8ec516beafeff8f237522366e82
#
_entry.id   22bbe8ec516beafeff8f237522366e82
#
_cell.length_a   1.000
_cell.length_b   1.000
_cell.length_c   1.000
_cell.angle_alpha   90.00
_cell.angle_beta   90.00
_cell.angle_gamma   90.00
#
_symmetry.space_group_name_H-M   'P 1'
#
loop_
_entity.id
_entity.type
_entity.pdbx_description
1 polymer ?
#
loop_
_entity_poly.entity_id
_entity_poly.type
_entity_poly.pdbx_seq_one_letter_code
_entity_poly.pdbx_strand_id
1 'polypeptide(L)'
;MVWREGEDIKRYNWKAGSLLVPPERWFHQHFNIGGEPARYLALKPFSSRKFPGLRKQWGTSESVKTGGDQIEYEDEDPQIRAMFEEELGNRGVKNQMGDVWKAAS
;
A
#
# COMPACT_ATOMS: atom_id res chain seq x y z
N MET A 1 -4.08 -3.84 2.98
CA MET A 1 -5.34 -3.09 3.03
C MET A 1 -5.73 -2.64 1.64
N VAL A 2 -7.00 -2.55 1.36
CA VAL A 2 -7.54 -2.02 0.11
C VAL A 2 -8.62 -0.99 0.41
N TRP A 3 -8.69 0.05 -0.42
CA TRP A 3 -9.64 1.14 -0.24
C TRP A 3 -10.02 1.79 -1.57
N ARG A 4 -11.26 2.26 -1.64
CA ARG A 4 -11.78 3.11 -2.72
C ARG A 4 -12.65 4.19 -2.11
N GLU A 5 -12.70 5.37 -2.73
CA GLU A 5 -13.54 6.48 -2.28
C GLU A 5 -15.00 6.04 -2.11
N GLY A 6 -15.60 6.39 -0.98
CA GLY A 6 -16.97 5.98 -0.64
C GLY A 6 -17.12 4.59 -0.04
N GLU A 7 -16.02 3.85 0.12
CA GLU A 7 -16.02 2.49 0.69
C GLU A 7 -15.19 2.43 1.97
N ASP A 8 -15.50 1.46 2.82
CA ASP A 8 -14.71 1.20 4.02
C ASP A 8 -13.37 0.53 3.67
N ILE A 9 -12.35 0.82 4.47
CA ILE A 9 -11.05 0.17 4.35
C ILE A 9 -11.21 -1.31 4.71
N LYS A 10 -10.74 -2.19 3.81
CA LYS A 10 -10.73 -3.63 4.01
C LYS A 10 -9.32 -4.11 4.29
N ARG A 11 -9.17 -4.94 5.30
CA ARG A 11 -7.92 -5.53 5.72
C ARG A 11 -7.89 -7.02 5.39
N TYR A 12 -6.79 -7.47 4.83
CA TYR A 12 -6.54 -8.87 4.54
C TYR A 12 -5.18 -9.27 5.11
N ASN A 13 -5.13 -10.36 5.86
CA ASN A 13 -3.87 -10.91 6.34
C ASN A 13 -3.23 -11.78 5.26
N TRP A 14 -1.91 -11.72 5.15
CA TRP A 14 -1.17 -12.52 4.20
C TRP A 14 0.04 -13.18 4.88
N LYS A 15 0.45 -14.32 4.33
CA LYS A 15 1.58 -15.12 4.82
C LYS A 15 2.29 -15.75 3.63
N ALA A 16 3.39 -16.45 3.88
CA ALA A 16 4.07 -17.23 2.85
C ALA A 16 3.08 -18.13 2.11
N GLY A 17 3.11 -18.09 0.79
CA GLY A 17 2.19 -18.82 -0.07
C GLY A 17 0.84 -18.16 -0.33
N SER A 18 0.54 -17.03 0.28
CA SER A 18 -0.70 -16.29 0.00
C SER A 18 -0.68 -15.65 -1.39
N LEU A 19 -1.83 -15.67 -2.04
CA LEU A 19 -2.10 -14.94 -3.27
C LEU A 19 -3.18 -13.90 -3.00
N LEU A 20 -2.90 -12.64 -3.30
CA LEU A 20 -3.82 -11.54 -3.10
C LEU A 20 -4.03 -10.80 -4.43
N VAL A 21 -5.29 -10.55 -4.77
CA VAL A 21 -5.66 -9.79 -5.96
C VAL A 21 -6.50 -8.59 -5.50
N PRO A 22 -5.90 -7.39 -5.39
CA PRO A 22 -6.68 -6.20 -5.08
C PRO A 22 -7.73 -5.94 -6.15
N PRO A 23 -8.94 -5.49 -5.78
CA PRO A 23 -9.95 -5.12 -6.76
C PRO A 23 -9.43 -4.03 -7.70
N GLU A 24 -9.82 -4.09 -8.96
CA GLU A 24 -9.45 -3.12 -9.97
C GLU A 24 -9.89 -1.71 -9.54
N ARG A 25 -8.97 -0.74 -9.69
CA ARG A 25 -9.17 0.68 -9.33
C ARG A 25 -9.32 0.96 -7.83
N TRP A 26 -8.97 0.00 -6.99
CA TRP A 26 -8.89 0.22 -5.55
C TRP A 26 -7.45 0.54 -5.16
N PHE A 27 -7.27 1.48 -4.24
CA PHE A 27 -5.97 1.68 -3.59
C PHE A 27 -5.66 0.48 -2.73
N HIS A 28 -4.39 0.10 -2.68
CA HIS A 28 -3.92 -0.97 -1.80
C HIS A 28 -2.56 -0.64 -1.21
N GLN A 29 -2.30 -1.22 -0.06
CA GLN A 29 -1.05 -1.03 0.66
C GLN A 29 -0.69 -2.32 1.40
N HIS A 30 0.59 -2.67 1.37
CA HIS A 30 1.13 -3.83 2.07
C HIS A 30 1.85 -3.39 3.33
N PHE A 31 1.66 -4.14 4.41
CA PHE A 31 2.30 -3.88 5.69
C PHE A 31 3.05 -5.12 6.15
N ASN A 32 4.31 -4.94 6.52
CA ASN A 32 5.08 -5.95 7.21
C ASN A 32 4.96 -5.72 8.71
N ILE A 33 4.22 -6.58 9.40
CA ILE A 33 4.03 -6.55 10.85
C ILE A 33 4.92 -7.56 11.57
N GLY A 34 5.82 -8.23 10.85
CA GLY A 34 6.81 -9.14 11.42
C GLY A 34 8.11 -8.42 11.78
N GLY A 35 8.96 -9.10 12.55
CA GLY A 35 10.29 -8.61 12.93
C GLY A 35 11.36 -8.79 11.86
N GLU A 36 11.05 -9.47 10.75
CA GLU A 36 11.97 -9.75 9.65
C GLU A 36 11.45 -9.17 8.34
N PRO A 37 12.33 -8.88 7.35
CA PRO A 37 11.90 -8.42 6.04
C PRO A 37 10.92 -9.39 5.38
N ALA A 38 9.88 -8.86 4.77
CA ALA A 38 8.92 -9.62 3.97
C ALA A 38 9.12 -9.34 2.49
N ARG A 39 8.90 -10.34 1.66
CA ARG A 39 8.99 -10.23 0.20
C ARG A 39 7.70 -10.67 -0.44
N TYR A 40 7.32 -9.99 -1.51
CA TYR A 40 6.21 -10.42 -2.35
C TYR A 40 6.56 -10.19 -3.82
N LEU A 41 5.94 -10.99 -4.70
CA LEU A 41 6.06 -10.86 -6.14
C LEU A 41 4.80 -10.20 -6.69
N ALA A 42 4.95 -9.06 -7.34
CA ALA A 42 3.86 -8.39 -8.01
C ALA A 42 3.81 -8.83 -9.49
N LEU A 43 2.67 -9.39 -9.89
CA LEU A 43 2.42 -9.76 -11.28
C LEU A 43 1.47 -8.73 -11.87
N LYS A 44 1.92 -8.02 -12.90
CA LYS A 44 1.12 -7.00 -13.61
C LYS A 44 0.91 -7.44 -15.05
N PRO A 45 -0.34 -7.44 -15.55
CA PRO A 45 -0.63 -7.91 -16.92
C PRO A 45 -0.04 -7.00 -17.99
N PHE A 46 0.11 -5.70 -17.70
CA PHE A 46 0.61 -4.71 -18.65
C PHE A 46 1.74 -3.88 -18.06
N SER A 47 2.72 -3.56 -18.91
CA SER A 47 3.83 -2.68 -18.55
C SER A 47 3.97 -1.58 -19.60
N SER A 48 4.06 -0.34 -19.15
CA SER A 48 4.31 0.82 -20.01
C SER A 48 5.59 0.70 -20.81
N ARG A 49 6.56 -0.03 -20.31
CA ARG A 49 7.83 -0.27 -20.99
C ARG A 49 7.66 -1.16 -22.22
N LYS A 50 6.74 -2.11 -22.17
CA LYS A 50 6.49 -3.05 -23.28
C LYS A 50 5.43 -2.55 -24.26
N PHE A 51 4.55 -1.69 -23.82
CA PHE A 51 3.43 -1.20 -24.62
C PHE A 51 3.31 0.32 -24.54
N PRO A 52 4.30 1.06 -25.07
CA PRO A 52 4.21 2.51 -25.15
C PRO A 52 3.02 2.88 -26.04
N GLY A 53 2.16 3.76 -25.56
CA GLY A 53 0.95 4.17 -26.27
C GLY A 53 -0.34 3.50 -25.82
N LEU A 54 -0.29 2.48 -24.96
CA LEU A 54 -1.48 2.08 -24.22
C LEU A 54 -1.89 3.20 -23.26
N ARG A 55 -3.20 3.41 -23.18
CA ARG A 55 -3.82 4.45 -22.36
C ARG A 55 -3.21 4.50 -20.95
N LYS A 56 -3.34 5.70 -20.33
CA LYS A 56 -2.96 5.98 -18.94
C LYS A 56 -3.02 4.73 -18.09
N GLN A 57 -1.87 4.31 -17.63
CA GLN A 57 -1.79 3.10 -16.85
C GLN A 57 -2.20 3.38 -15.42
N TRP A 58 -2.95 2.46 -14.90
CA TRP A 58 -3.31 2.45 -13.51
C TRP A 58 -2.10 2.11 -12.65
N GLY A 59 -1.98 2.74 -11.49
CA GLY A 59 -0.94 2.44 -10.53
C GLY A 59 0.41 3.07 -10.85
N THR A 60 0.42 4.31 -11.32
CA THR A 60 1.66 5.08 -11.42
C THR A 60 2.17 5.41 -10.02
N SER A 61 3.50 5.45 -9.87
CA SER A 61 4.13 5.81 -8.60
C SER A 61 4.16 7.33 -8.33
N GLU A 62 3.53 8.12 -9.20
CA GLU A 62 3.40 9.56 -9.00
C GLU A 62 2.30 9.88 -7.99
N SER A 63 2.51 10.95 -7.22
CA SER A 63 1.56 11.44 -6.24
C SER A 63 0.20 11.80 -6.85
N VAL A 64 -0.88 11.50 -6.13
CA VAL A 64 -2.23 11.96 -6.50
C VAL A 64 -2.31 13.48 -6.61
N LYS A 65 -1.47 14.22 -5.88
CA LYS A 65 -1.39 15.68 -5.93
C LYS A 65 -0.93 16.21 -7.30
N THR A 66 -0.20 15.39 -8.04
CA THR A 66 0.34 15.72 -9.36
C THR A 66 -0.29 14.91 -10.48
N GLY A 67 -1.46 14.36 -10.24
CA GLY A 67 -2.22 13.59 -11.23
C GLY A 67 -1.87 12.11 -11.32
N GLY A 68 -1.06 11.60 -10.40
CA GLY A 68 -0.72 10.18 -10.29
C GLY A 68 -1.74 9.38 -9.45
N ASP A 69 -1.31 8.21 -9.01
CA ASP A 69 -2.18 7.24 -8.33
C ASP A 69 -1.63 6.83 -6.94
N GLN A 70 -0.60 7.50 -6.45
CA GLN A 70 -0.03 7.22 -5.13
C GLN A 70 -0.49 8.24 -4.09
N ILE A 71 -1.13 7.75 -3.04
CA ILE A 71 -1.51 8.57 -1.88
C ILE A 71 -0.27 8.77 -1.00
N GLU A 72 0.04 10.03 -0.69
CA GLU A 72 1.17 10.35 0.18
C GLU A 72 0.87 10.00 1.63
N TYR A 73 1.91 9.75 2.44
CA TYR A 73 1.74 9.41 3.85
C TYR A 73 1.00 10.49 4.64
N GLU A 74 1.19 11.75 4.29
CA GLU A 74 0.50 12.88 4.91
C GLU A 74 -1.01 12.95 4.63
N ASP A 75 -1.42 12.35 3.49
CA ASP A 75 -2.82 12.29 3.05
C ASP A 75 -3.48 10.94 3.36
N GLU A 76 -2.74 10.02 3.95
CA GLU A 76 -3.21 8.70 4.31
C GLU A 76 -4.29 8.78 5.39
N ASP A 77 -5.33 7.94 5.29
CA ASP A 77 -6.35 7.86 6.33
C ASP A 77 -5.70 7.49 7.68
N PRO A 78 -5.91 8.29 8.75
CA PRO A 78 -5.33 8.02 10.06
C PRO A 78 -5.62 6.63 10.62
N GLN A 79 -6.71 6.00 10.22
CA GLN A 79 -7.05 4.63 10.62
C GLN A 79 -5.98 3.62 10.20
N ILE A 80 -5.37 3.83 9.03
CA ILE A 80 -4.35 2.93 8.48
C ILE A 80 -3.14 2.89 9.41
N ARG A 81 -2.65 4.07 9.79
CA ARG A 81 -1.52 4.19 10.71
C ARG A 81 -1.85 3.60 12.07
N ALA A 82 -3.04 3.91 12.61
CA ALA A 82 -3.48 3.40 13.90
C ALA A 82 -3.56 1.87 13.91
N MET A 83 -4.10 1.26 12.87
CA MET A 83 -4.19 -0.20 12.74
C MET A 83 -2.80 -0.84 12.64
N PHE A 84 -1.88 -0.22 11.92
CA PHE A 84 -0.51 -0.70 11.80
C PHE A 84 0.23 -0.65 13.15
N GLU A 85 0.16 0.48 13.84
CA GLU A 85 0.77 0.66 15.16
C GLU A 85 0.20 -0.32 16.20
N GLU A 86 -1.11 -0.53 16.19
CA GLU A 86 -1.77 -1.49 17.07
C GLU A 86 -1.27 -2.92 16.84
N GLU A 87 -1.19 -3.36 15.58
CA GLU A 87 -0.69 -4.70 15.26
C GLU A 87 0.77 -4.90 15.65
N LEU A 88 1.61 -3.90 15.42
CA LEU A 88 3.01 -3.97 15.87
C LEU A 88 3.10 -4.07 17.40
N GLY A 89 2.28 -3.32 18.12
CA GLY A 89 2.18 -3.39 19.57
C GLY A 89 1.74 -4.77 20.06
N ASN A 90 0.71 -5.35 19.44
CA ASN A 90 0.23 -6.68 19.78
C ASN A 90 1.27 -7.78 19.55
N ARG A 91 2.15 -7.60 18.60
CA ARG A 91 3.22 -8.56 18.24
C ARG A 91 4.55 -8.26 18.93
N GLY A 92 4.67 -7.16 19.66
CA GLY A 92 5.92 -6.74 20.29
C GLY A 92 7.00 -6.36 19.30
N VAL A 93 6.65 -5.92 18.10
CA VAL A 93 7.58 -5.52 17.03
C VAL A 93 7.78 -4.01 17.06
N LYS A 94 9.04 -3.57 16.97
CA LYS A 94 9.38 -2.16 16.93
C LYS A 94 8.89 -1.51 15.63
N ASN A 95 8.22 -0.37 15.76
CA ASN A 95 7.84 0.45 14.62
C ASN A 95 9.06 1.19 14.05
N GLN A 96 9.40 0.93 12.80
CA GLN A 96 10.53 1.54 12.09
C GLN A 96 10.12 2.69 11.15
N MET A 97 8.83 3.04 11.11
CA MET A 97 8.31 4.06 10.22
C MET A 97 8.45 5.50 10.73
N GLY A 98 8.89 5.69 11.98
CA GLY A 98 8.92 7.01 12.61
C GLY A 98 9.64 8.08 11.79
N ASP A 99 10.82 7.78 11.25
CA ASP A 99 11.59 8.74 10.45
C ASP A 99 10.98 8.99 9.09
N VAL A 100 10.38 7.99 8.48
CA VAL A 100 9.66 8.10 7.19
C VAL A 100 8.46 9.03 7.34
N TRP A 101 7.68 8.85 8.39
CA TRP A 101 6.51 9.68 8.66
C TRP A 101 6.87 11.12 9.02
N LYS A 102 7.96 11.34 9.73
CA LYS A 102 8.46 12.69 10.02
C LYS A 102 8.92 13.42 8.76
N ALA A 103 9.58 12.73 7.85
CA ALA A 103 10.02 13.32 6.58
C ALA A 103 8.85 13.68 5.66
N ALA A 104 7.69 13.00 5.80
CA ALA A 104 6.49 13.24 5.01
C ALA A 104 5.54 14.32 5.59
N SER A 105 5.79 14.74 6.83
CA SER A 105 4.92 15.73 7.51
C SER A 105 5.43 17.16 7.37
#